data_d5f3147931189f1c2ca690a0b407fa9b
#
_entry.id   d5f3147931189f1c2ca690a0b407fa9b
#
_cell.length_a   1.000
_cell.length_b   1.000
_cell.length_c   1.000
_cell.angle_alpha   90.00
_cell.angle_beta   90.00
_cell.angle_gamma   90.00
#
_symmetry.space_group_name_H-M   'P 1'
#
loop_
_entity.id
_entity.type
_entity.pdbx_description
1 polymer ?
#
loop_
_entity_poly.entity_id
_entity_poly.type
_entity_poly.pdbx_seq_one_letter_code
_entity_poly.pdbx_strand_id
1 'polypeptide(L)'
;VREIVHRHLGKVVAGAAIAVAGTAVMIGITLPGTAGADTTGGTDSSGLSAEQSAQGRDGAAAVQPGVVEAAPAEGDRGKGNDPLTDDEIARVEKLAVNRQLIDRSENVRGARGPQRIDVQLAEPEADEVDDASAPRRADVTVYDYQDDTLVTRTVNLDTGKVERTATQRGVQPPLSLAEQAEAAKLLIADPLGADLKADYKDATGKELTSPDQLQLSSMVYRAAPGGSASVEKCGEHRCTRLFPKVKNGPWVDARDFVIDLSARKVIRLG
;
A
#
# COMPACT_ATOMS: atom_id res chain seq x y z
N VAL A 1 40.33 5.42 46.60
CA VAL A 1 40.62 6.84 46.48
C VAL A 1 39.99 7.35 45.22
N ARG A 2 39.10 8.27 45.41
CA ARG A 2 38.25 9.02 44.46
C ARG A 2 39.10 9.80 43.46
N GLU A 3 38.64 9.96 42.24
CA GLU A 3 38.50 11.31 41.66
C GLU A 3 37.45 11.34 40.53
N ILE A 4 36.52 12.24 40.72
CA ILE A 4 35.46 12.67 39.82
C ILE A 4 36.07 13.77 38.95
N VAL A 5 35.95 13.65 37.63
CA VAL A 5 36.16 14.81 36.74
C VAL A 5 34.93 15.04 35.89
N HIS A 6 34.16 16.01 36.31
CA HIS A 6 33.18 16.72 35.48
C HIS A 6 33.90 17.53 34.40
N ARG A 7 33.51 17.38 33.14
CA ARG A 7 33.77 18.42 32.13
C ARG A 7 32.60 18.58 31.14
N HIS A 8 31.90 19.63 31.41
CA HIS A 8 31.31 20.64 30.53
C HIS A 8 30.69 20.20 29.19
N LEU A 9 29.37 20.31 29.17
CA LEU A 9 28.52 20.54 28.00
C LEU A 9 28.93 21.83 27.28
N GLY A 10 29.32 21.72 26.02
CA GLY A 10 29.35 22.83 25.09
C GLY A 10 28.16 22.71 24.15
N LYS A 11 27.17 23.60 24.31
CA LYS A 11 26.07 23.78 23.38
C LYS A 11 26.60 24.45 22.11
N VAL A 12 26.48 23.80 20.97
CA VAL A 12 26.56 24.47 19.67
C VAL A 12 25.23 24.23 18.98
N VAL A 13 24.41 25.25 18.98
CA VAL A 13 23.22 25.36 18.13
C VAL A 13 23.67 25.99 16.81
N ALA A 14 23.78 25.18 15.79
CA ALA A 14 23.90 25.69 14.42
C ALA A 14 22.55 25.53 13.73
N GLY A 15 21.80 26.64 13.69
CA GLY A 15 20.57 26.73 12.92
C GLY A 15 20.88 26.78 11.43
N ALA A 16 20.45 25.79 10.69
CA ALA A 16 20.37 25.85 9.23
C ALA A 16 18.93 26.19 8.85
N ALA A 17 18.70 27.45 8.46
CA ALA A 17 17.46 27.88 7.84
C ALA A 17 17.44 27.34 6.40
N ILE A 18 16.58 26.37 6.12
CA ILE A 18 16.28 25.94 4.76
C ILE A 18 15.10 26.76 4.26
N ALA A 19 15.38 27.71 3.37
CA ALA A 19 14.36 28.42 2.64
C ALA A 19 13.81 27.48 1.54
N VAL A 20 12.59 27.00 1.72
CA VAL A 20 11.85 26.29 0.67
C VAL A 20 11.16 27.33 -0.19
N ALA A 21 11.70 27.59 -1.38
CA ALA A 21 11.01 28.36 -2.40
C ALA A 21 9.90 27.48 -3.02
N GLY A 22 8.68 27.73 -2.57
CA GLY A 22 7.48 27.10 -3.15
C GLY A 22 7.17 27.70 -4.51
N THR A 23 7.36 26.95 -5.58
CA THR A 23 6.77 27.24 -6.89
C THR A 23 5.35 26.69 -6.92
N ALA A 24 4.38 27.57 -6.70
CA ALA A 24 2.98 27.28 -6.92
C ALA A 24 2.72 27.26 -8.44
N VAL A 25 2.54 26.07 -9.01
CA VAL A 25 1.99 25.91 -10.37
C VAL A 25 0.48 25.99 -10.25
N MET A 26 -0.09 27.13 -10.59
CA MET A 26 -1.53 27.29 -10.78
C MET A 26 -1.91 26.68 -12.13
N ILE A 27 -2.52 25.51 -12.11
CA ILE A 27 -3.24 24.98 -13.27
C ILE A 27 -4.63 25.59 -13.27
N GLY A 28 -4.83 26.60 -14.08
CA GLY A 28 -6.13 27.19 -14.33
C GLY A 28 -7.02 26.21 -15.10
N ILE A 29 -8.02 25.67 -14.45
CA ILE A 29 -9.10 24.94 -15.11
C ILE A 29 -10.13 25.98 -15.53
N THR A 30 -10.17 26.33 -16.83
CA THR A 30 -11.26 27.11 -17.40
C THR A 30 -12.46 26.19 -17.60
N LEU A 31 -13.46 26.35 -16.76
CA LEU A 31 -14.80 25.82 -16.98
C LEU A 31 -15.49 26.66 -18.07
N PRO A 32 -16.08 26.05 -19.10
CA PRO A 32 -16.98 26.77 -19.99
C PRO A 32 -18.29 27.07 -19.23
N GLY A 33 -18.57 28.34 -19.04
CA GLY A 33 -19.80 28.80 -18.44
C GLY A 33 -20.95 28.55 -19.40
N THR A 34 -21.98 27.87 -18.93
CA THR A 34 -23.31 27.92 -19.53
C THR A 34 -24.09 29.06 -18.89
N ALA A 35 -24.22 30.15 -19.60
CA ALA A 35 -25.14 31.22 -19.23
C ALA A 35 -26.53 30.99 -19.84
N GLY A 36 -27.55 31.17 -19.00
CA GLY A 36 -28.76 31.90 -19.36
C GLY A 36 -29.94 31.09 -19.85
N ALA A 37 -30.85 30.89 -18.93
CA ALA A 37 -32.27 30.72 -19.23
C ALA A 37 -32.84 32.06 -19.71
N ASP A 38 -33.74 32.04 -20.67
CA ASP A 38 -35.04 32.72 -20.56
C ASP A 38 -35.99 32.34 -21.67
N THR A 39 -37.12 31.86 -21.24
CA THR A 39 -38.53 32.04 -21.56
C THR A 39 -39.04 32.21 -23.00
N THR A 40 -40.12 31.49 -23.15
CA THR A 40 -41.39 31.75 -23.86
C THR A 40 -41.55 31.26 -25.29
N GLY A 41 -42.50 30.34 -25.40
CA GLY A 41 -43.65 30.48 -26.30
C GLY A 41 -43.60 29.82 -27.66
N GLY A 42 -44.42 28.81 -27.84
CA GLY A 42 -45.26 28.76 -29.05
C GLY A 42 -44.94 27.74 -30.12
N THR A 43 -45.78 26.71 -30.14
CA THR A 43 -46.45 26.08 -31.30
C THR A 43 -45.72 25.57 -32.54
N ASP A 44 -46.01 24.28 -32.74
CA ASP A 44 -46.36 23.62 -34.00
C ASP A 44 -45.37 23.38 -35.15
N SER A 45 -45.42 22.11 -35.50
CA SER A 45 -45.46 21.55 -36.84
C SER A 45 -44.24 21.02 -37.53
N SER A 46 -44.35 19.69 -37.72
CA SER A 46 -44.13 19.00 -39.00
C SER A 46 -42.71 18.86 -39.56
N GLY A 47 -42.26 17.64 -39.52
CA GLY A 47 -41.88 16.85 -40.69
C GLY A 47 -40.66 17.27 -41.49
N LEU A 48 -39.77 16.40 -41.60
CA LEU A 48 -39.32 15.75 -42.83
C LEU A 48 -37.91 15.17 -42.66
N SER A 49 -37.80 13.95 -43.09
CA SER A 49 -36.61 13.18 -43.30
C SER A 49 -35.58 13.88 -44.19
N ALA A 50 -34.32 13.74 -43.86
CA ALA A 50 -33.27 13.73 -44.85
C ALA A 50 -32.11 12.87 -44.36
N GLU A 51 -32.01 11.68 -44.94
CA GLU A 51 -30.76 10.93 -45.04
C GLU A 51 -29.79 11.77 -45.85
N GLN A 52 -28.60 11.94 -45.35
CA GLN A 52 -27.43 12.04 -46.24
C GLN A 52 -26.12 11.71 -45.51
N SER A 53 -25.50 10.72 -46.07
CA SER A 53 -24.15 10.18 -45.82
C SER A 53 -23.07 11.25 -45.69
N ALA A 54 -22.22 11.08 -44.75
CA ALA A 54 -20.82 11.51 -44.89
C ALA A 54 -19.92 10.54 -44.13
N GLN A 55 -19.10 9.89 -44.91
CA GLN A 55 -17.99 9.03 -44.50
C GLN A 55 -16.93 9.78 -43.74
N GLY A 56 -16.34 9.10 -42.73
CA GLY A 56 -14.96 9.20 -42.40
C GLY A 56 -14.56 10.26 -41.39
N ARG A 57 -14.33 9.80 -40.18
CA ARG A 57 -13.11 10.17 -39.44
C ARG A 57 -12.96 9.29 -38.20
N ASP A 58 -11.76 8.77 -38.08
CA ASP A 58 -11.19 7.89 -37.10
C ASP A 58 -11.57 8.16 -35.63
N GLY A 59 -11.97 7.11 -34.93
CA GLY A 59 -11.38 6.63 -33.70
C GLY A 59 -11.29 7.59 -32.51
N ALA A 60 -12.40 8.21 -32.07
CA ALA A 60 -12.52 8.58 -30.66
C ALA A 60 -13.26 7.43 -29.95
N ALA A 61 -12.54 6.56 -29.28
CA ALA A 61 -13.15 5.58 -28.40
C ALA A 61 -14.01 6.36 -27.39
N ALA A 62 -15.33 6.17 -27.48
CA ALA A 62 -16.26 6.73 -26.52
C ALA A 62 -15.85 6.26 -25.14
N VAL A 63 -15.41 7.19 -24.29
CA VAL A 63 -15.16 6.93 -22.88
C VAL A 63 -16.50 6.52 -22.31
N GLN A 64 -16.64 5.23 -22.02
CA GLN A 64 -17.84 4.73 -21.35
C GLN A 64 -17.98 5.47 -20.01
N PRO A 65 -19.19 5.97 -19.67
CA PRO A 65 -19.40 6.54 -18.35
C PRO A 65 -18.96 5.54 -17.30
N GLY A 66 -18.05 5.92 -16.41
CA GLY A 66 -17.59 5.06 -15.34
C GLY A 66 -18.78 4.57 -14.54
N VAL A 67 -18.94 3.25 -14.41
CA VAL A 67 -19.93 2.66 -13.51
C VAL A 67 -19.53 3.12 -12.10
N VAL A 68 -20.33 3.99 -11.52
CA VAL A 68 -20.20 4.35 -10.10
C VAL A 68 -20.67 3.12 -9.33
N GLU A 69 -19.71 2.36 -8.84
CA GLU A 69 -19.98 1.22 -7.98
C GLU A 69 -20.64 1.75 -6.69
N ALA A 70 -21.77 1.17 -6.30
CA ALA A 70 -22.47 1.58 -5.08
C ALA A 70 -21.54 1.38 -3.87
N ALA A 71 -21.50 2.37 -2.98
CA ALA A 71 -20.73 2.25 -1.74
C ALA A 71 -21.23 1.04 -0.95
N PRO A 72 -20.31 0.25 -0.34
CA PRO A 72 -20.70 -0.89 0.50
C PRO A 72 -21.57 -0.43 1.66
N ALA A 73 -22.49 -1.32 2.10
CA ALA A 73 -23.37 -1.06 3.23
C ALA A 73 -22.58 -0.69 4.49
N GLU A 74 -23.15 0.18 5.31
CA GLU A 74 -22.63 0.47 6.64
C GLU A 74 -23.00 -0.68 7.57
N GLY A 75 -22.01 -1.23 8.26
CA GLY A 75 -22.16 -2.17 9.36
C GLY A 75 -22.01 -1.48 10.73
N ASP A 76 -21.52 -2.21 11.71
CA ASP A 76 -21.21 -1.66 13.03
C ASP A 76 -20.14 -0.57 12.93
N ARG A 77 -20.39 0.56 13.59
CA ARG A 77 -19.51 1.74 13.58
C ARG A 77 -18.89 1.96 14.95
N GLY A 78 -17.59 2.23 14.95
CA GLY A 78 -16.87 2.76 16.11
C GLY A 78 -17.20 4.24 16.38
N LYS A 79 -16.73 4.75 17.51
CA LYS A 79 -16.95 6.16 17.91
C LYS A 79 -15.62 6.84 18.20
N GLY A 80 -15.51 8.11 17.79
CA GLY A 80 -14.34 8.93 18.07
C GLY A 80 -13.03 8.22 17.70
N ASN A 81 -12.14 8.06 18.69
CA ASN A 81 -10.82 7.43 18.53
C ASN A 81 -10.80 5.93 18.86
N ASP A 82 -11.95 5.28 19.00
CA ASP A 82 -11.99 3.83 19.17
C ASP A 82 -11.36 3.15 17.96
N PRO A 83 -10.73 1.97 18.13
CA PRO A 83 -10.25 1.18 17.00
C PRO A 83 -11.34 0.94 15.96
N LEU A 84 -10.93 0.74 14.70
CA LEU A 84 -11.87 0.37 13.64
C LEU A 84 -12.55 -0.95 13.96
N THR A 85 -13.85 -1.02 13.72
CA THR A 85 -14.59 -2.29 13.76
C THR A 85 -14.26 -3.15 12.54
N ASP A 86 -14.54 -4.45 12.60
CA ASP A 86 -14.34 -5.36 11.46
C ASP A 86 -15.17 -4.92 10.25
N ASP A 87 -16.38 -4.39 10.46
CA ASP A 87 -17.24 -3.87 9.40
C ASP A 87 -16.67 -2.60 8.78
N GLU A 88 -16.13 -1.68 9.58
CA GLU A 88 -15.43 -0.51 9.10
C GLU A 88 -14.20 -0.89 8.27
N ILE A 89 -13.39 -1.84 8.74
CA ILE A 89 -12.23 -2.36 8.01
C ILE A 89 -12.66 -2.92 6.66
N ALA A 90 -13.65 -3.81 6.64
CA ALA A 90 -14.13 -4.43 5.41
C ALA A 90 -14.70 -3.39 4.42
N ARG A 91 -15.37 -2.35 4.93
CA ARG A 91 -15.93 -1.27 4.13
C ARG A 91 -14.84 -0.39 3.51
N VAL A 92 -13.87 0.08 4.32
CA VAL A 92 -12.83 0.98 3.82
C VAL A 92 -11.90 0.28 2.84
N GLU A 93 -11.64 -1.00 2.99
CA GLU A 93 -10.88 -1.78 2.01
C GLU A 93 -11.55 -1.79 0.64
N LYS A 94 -12.86 -2.03 0.57
CA LYS A 94 -13.61 -2.00 -0.68
C LYS A 94 -13.63 -0.61 -1.31
N LEU A 95 -13.70 0.44 -0.50
CA LEU A 95 -13.68 1.83 -0.96
C LEU A 95 -12.28 2.23 -1.45
N ALA A 96 -11.25 1.83 -0.72
CA ALA A 96 -9.86 2.18 -1.04
C ALA A 96 -9.31 1.39 -2.23
N VAL A 97 -9.71 0.12 -2.41
CA VAL A 97 -9.21 -0.76 -3.47
C VAL A 97 -10.24 -0.88 -4.57
N ASN A 98 -10.36 0.18 -5.36
CA ASN A 98 -11.28 0.24 -6.50
C ASN A 98 -10.75 -0.57 -7.71
N ARG A 99 -11.65 -0.83 -8.68
CA ARG A 99 -11.33 -1.61 -9.88
C ARG A 99 -10.10 -1.09 -10.62
N GLN A 100 -9.95 0.22 -10.78
CA GLN A 100 -8.81 0.83 -11.47
C GLN A 100 -7.48 0.49 -10.78
N LEU A 101 -7.44 0.46 -9.44
CA LEU A 101 -6.24 0.06 -8.70
C LEU A 101 -5.99 -1.43 -8.87
N ILE A 102 -7.04 -2.27 -8.79
CA ILE A 102 -6.94 -3.72 -8.99
C ILE A 102 -6.35 -4.04 -10.37
N ASP A 103 -6.84 -3.37 -11.42
CA ASP A 103 -6.47 -3.68 -12.80
C ASP A 103 -5.02 -3.31 -13.15
N ARG A 104 -4.40 -2.40 -12.41
CA ARG A 104 -3.04 -1.89 -12.68
C ARG A 104 -2.01 -2.25 -11.62
N SER A 105 -2.32 -3.12 -10.71
CA SER A 105 -1.42 -3.49 -9.62
C SER A 105 -1.31 -5.00 -9.48
N GLU A 106 -0.25 -5.44 -8.80
CA GLU A 106 0.09 -6.83 -8.57
C GLU A 106 0.37 -7.06 -7.07
N ASN A 107 -0.08 -8.19 -6.54
CA ASN A 107 0.21 -8.59 -5.17
C ASN A 107 1.49 -9.45 -5.09
N VAL A 108 1.90 -9.79 -3.88
CA VAL A 108 3.12 -10.58 -3.60
C VAL A 108 3.18 -11.93 -4.31
N ARG A 109 2.03 -12.47 -4.76
CA ARG A 109 1.96 -13.76 -5.48
C ARG A 109 2.02 -13.62 -7.01
N GLY A 110 2.12 -12.39 -7.52
CA GLY A 110 2.02 -12.10 -8.93
C GLY A 110 0.58 -12.12 -9.46
N ALA A 111 -0.41 -12.04 -8.60
CA ALA A 111 -1.80 -11.98 -9.01
C ALA A 111 -2.29 -10.53 -9.03
N ARG A 112 -3.30 -10.27 -9.88
CA ARG A 112 -3.92 -8.96 -10.04
C ARG A 112 -4.44 -8.40 -8.71
N GLY A 113 -4.23 -7.11 -8.52
CA GLY A 113 -4.62 -6.35 -7.33
C GLY A 113 -3.46 -6.13 -6.37
N PRO A 114 -3.49 -5.04 -5.58
CA PRO A 114 -2.39 -4.70 -4.70
C PRO A 114 -2.32 -5.64 -3.50
N GLN A 115 -1.15 -5.74 -2.88
CA GLN A 115 -0.98 -6.42 -1.62
C GLN A 115 -1.47 -5.54 -0.47
N ARG A 116 -2.44 -6.04 0.31
CA ARG A 116 -2.84 -5.38 1.56
C ARG A 116 -1.67 -5.42 2.56
N ILE A 117 -1.36 -4.27 3.12
CA ILE A 117 -0.34 -4.13 4.19
C ILE A 117 -1.03 -3.87 5.52
N ASP A 118 -1.83 -2.79 5.62
CA ASP A 118 -2.44 -2.35 6.87
C ASP A 118 -3.73 -1.58 6.63
N VAL A 119 -4.59 -1.57 7.65
CA VAL A 119 -5.78 -0.71 7.76
C VAL A 119 -5.87 -0.22 9.20
N GLN A 120 -5.82 1.08 9.38
CA GLN A 120 -5.85 1.69 10.70
C GLN A 120 -6.73 2.93 10.74
N LEU A 121 -7.18 3.31 11.94
CA LEU A 121 -7.81 4.62 12.13
C LEU A 121 -6.79 5.70 11.78
N ALA A 122 -7.18 6.64 10.93
CA ALA A 122 -6.33 7.77 10.60
C ALA A 122 -6.23 8.74 11.79
N GLU A 123 -5.06 9.34 11.97
CA GLU A 123 -4.91 10.41 12.95
C GLU A 123 -5.75 11.63 12.53
N PRO A 124 -6.42 12.32 13.49
CA PRO A 124 -7.15 13.54 13.20
C PRO A 124 -6.20 14.63 12.70
N GLU A 125 -6.69 15.54 11.88
CA GLU A 125 -5.93 16.73 11.49
C GLU A 125 -5.68 17.60 12.73
N ALA A 126 -4.66 18.47 12.68
CA ALA A 126 -4.22 19.22 13.87
C ALA A 126 -5.30 20.14 14.48
N ASP A 127 -6.21 20.62 13.65
CA ASP A 127 -7.36 21.46 14.02
C ASP A 127 -8.59 20.63 14.44
N GLU A 128 -8.57 19.33 14.28
CA GLU A 128 -9.64 18.40 14.62
C GLU A 128 -9.42 17.65 15.95
N VAL A 129 -8.22 17.76 16.55
CA VAL A 129 -7.82 16.94 17.71
C VAL A 129 -8.80 17.06 18.88
N ASP A 130 -9.33 18.25 19.13
CA ASP A 130 -10.28 18.55 20.21
C ASP A 130 -11.75 18.63 19.73
N ASP A 131 -12.01 18.34 18.46
CA ASP A 131 -13.36 18.38 17.88
C ASP A 131 -14.03 17.00 17.94
N ALA A 132 -15.00 16.88 18.84
CA ALA A 132 -15.80 15.66 18.97
C ALA A 132 -16.67 15.34 17.73
N SER A 133 -16.82 16.31 16.81
CA SER A 133 -17.54 16.17 15.54
C SER A 133 -16.62 15.92 14.35
N ALA A 134 -15.31 15.81 14.58
CA ALA A 134 -14.34 15.50 13.51
C ALA A 134 -14.72 14.23 12.75
N PRO A 135 -14.59 14.23 11.42
CA PRO A 135 -14.95 13.06 10.62
C PRO A 135 -14.02 11.89 10.92
N ARG A 136 -14.63 10.73 11.10
CA ARG A 136 -13.89 9.48 11.33
C ARG A 136 -13.29 9.00 10.01
N ARG A 137 -11.98 8.83 9.95
CA ARG A 137 -11.23 8.43 8.76
C ARG A 137 -10.42 7.17 9.02
N ALA A 138 -10.13 6.43 7.95
CA ALA A 138 -9.25 5.27 7.99
C ALA A 138 -8.18 5.36 6.90
N ASP A 139 -6.95 4.99 7.24
CA ASP A 139 -5.86 4.83 6.29
C ASP A 139 -5.76 3.37 5.87
N VAL A 140 -5.91 3.14 4.57
CA VAL A 140 -5.71 1.84 3.93
C VAL A 140 -4.39 1.87 3.19
N THR A 141 -3.46 1.06 3.64
CA THR A 141 -2.12 0.96 3.06
C THR A 141 -1.99 -0.34 2.28
N VAL A 142 -1.62 -0.21 1.02
CA VAL A 142 -1.38 -1.33 0.11
C VAL A 142 -0.03 -1.18 -0.59
N TYR A 143 0.54 -2.30 -1.01
CA TYR A 143 1.76 -2.33 -1.80
C TYR A 143 1.49 -2.89 -3.18
N ASP A 144 1.97 -2.20 -4.20
CA ASP A 144 1.91 -2.64 -5.59
C ASP A 144 3.27 -3.22 -5.98
N TYR A 145 3.31 -4.52 -6.22
CA TYR A 145 4.51 -5.25 -6.62
C TYR A 145 4.87 -5.06 -8.09
N GLN A 146 3.95 -4.56 -8.92
CA GLN A 146 4.25 -4.26 -10.32
C GLN A 146 5.22 -3.08 -10.44
N ASP A 147 5.06 -2.07 -9.59
CA ASP A 147 5.82 -0.83 -9.63
C ASP A 147 6.69 -0.58 -8.39
N ASP A 148 6.71 -1.51 -7.44
CA ASP A 148 7.38 -1.38 -6.13
C ASP A 148 6.98 -0.10 -5.40
N THR A 149 5.67 0.16 -5.31
CA THR A 149 5.13 1.36 -4.69
C THR A 149 4.23 1.07 -3.51
N LEU A 150 4.38 1.88 -2.46
CA LEU A 150 3.46 1.94 -1.33
C LEU A 150 2.38 2.98 -1.63
N VAL A 151 1.12 2.58 -1.53
CA VAL A 151 -0.03 3.45 -1.71
C VAL A 151 -0.83 3.49 -0.42
N THR A 152 -1.04 4.70 0.13
CA THR A 152 -1.92 4.93 1.27
C THR A 152 -3.12 5.75 0.82
N ARG A 153 -4.32 5.29 1.13
CA ARG A 153 -5.57 5.97 0.86
C ARG A 153 -6.32 6.27 2.14
N THR A 154 -6.57 7.54 2.39
CA THR A 154 -7.41 7.99 3.50
C THR A 154 -8.87 8.01 3.06
N VAL A 155 -9.69 7.21 3.72
CA VAL A 155 -11.12 7.07 3.47
C VAL A 155 -11.90 7.72 4.59
N ASN A 156 -12.81 8.62 4.25
CA ASN A 156 -13.76 9.18 5.21
C ASN A 156 -14.92 8.19 5.39
N LEU A 157 -15.11 7.71 6.62
CA LEU A 157 -16.12 6.71 6.97
C LEU A 157 -17.55 7.26 6.92
N ASP A 158 -17.72 8.58 7.14
CA ASP A 158 -19.04 9.21 7.13
C ASP A 158 -19.57 9.38 5.71
N THR A 159 -18.69 9.76 4.78
CA THR A 159 -19.06 10.02 3.39
C THR A 159 -18.83 8.82 2.46
N GLY A 160 -18.03 7.83 2.89
CA GLY A 160 -17.62 6.70 2.06
C GLY A 160 -16.70 7.09 0.90
N LYS A 161 -15.96 8.20 1.01
CA LYS A 161 -15.10 8.72 -0.07
C LYS A 161 -13.63 8.60 0.30
N VAL A 162 -12.81 8.35 -0.71
CA VAL A 162 -11.35 8.51 -0.61
C VAL A 162 -11.04 10.01 -0.68
N GLU A 163 -10.52 10.58 0.39
CA GLU A 163 -10.18 12.01 0.47
C GLU A 163 -8.74 12.29 0.05
N ARG A 164 -7.84 11.35 0.36
CA ARG A 164 -6.41 11.51 0.08
C ARG A 164 -5.82 10.21 -0.48
N THR A 165 -4.88 10.35 -1.40
CA THR A 165 -4.06 9.25 -1.89
C THR A 165 -2.61 9.70 -1.91
N ALA A 166 -1.75 8.96 -1.24
CA ALA A 166 -0.30 9.13 -1.27
C ALA A 166 0.34 7.90 -1.90
N THR A 167 1.34 8.12 -2.78
CA THR A 167 2.11 7.05 -3.40
C THR A 167 3.59 7.32 -3.14
N GLN A 168 4.31 6.32 -2.66
CA GLN A 168 5.70 6.44 -2.24
C GLN A 168 6.52 5.28 -2.81
N ARG A 169 7.77 5.58 -3.22
CA ARG A 169 8.77 4.58 -3.63
C ARG A 169 9.86 4.47 -2.57
N GLY A 170 10.46 3.28 -2.45
CA GLY A 170 11.54 3.04 -1.49
C GLY A 170 11.10 3.04 -0.03
N VAL A 171 9.80 3.21 0.27
CA VAL A 171 9.24 3.05 1.61
C VAL A 171 8.85 1.60 1.82
N GLN A 172 9.39 1.00 2.86
CA GLN A 172 9.25 -0.43 3.13
C GLN A 172 8.64 -0.63 4.53
N PRO A 173 7.31 -0.71 4.65
CA PRO A 173 6.67 -1.01 5.93
C PRO A 173 6.96 -2.45 6.39
N PRO A 174 6.68 -2.82 7.65
CA PRO A 174 6.70 -4.21 8.09
C PRO A 174 5.88 -5.11 7.14
N LEU A 175 6.28 -6.38 7.02
CA LEU A 175 5.59 -7.32 6.16
C LEU A 175 4.24 -7.73 6.75
N SER A 176 3.23 -7.80 5.91
CA SER A 176 1.97 -8.45 6.23
C SER A 176 2.16 -9.97 6.42
N LEU A 177 1.21 -10.63 7.09
CA LEU A 177 1.24 -12.09 7.26
C LEU A 177 1.25 -12.83 5.91
N ALA A 178 0.56 -12.30 4.91
CA ALA A 178 0.52 -12.89 3.57
C ALA A 178 1.89 -12.82 2.88
N GLU A 179 2.62 -11.73 3.04
CA GLU A 179 3.98 -11.58 2.52
C GLU A 179 4.97 -12.49 3.22
N GLN A 180 4.87 -12.62 4.55
CA GLN A 180 5.69 -13.56 5.31
C GLN A 180 5.47 -15.00 4.87
N ALA A 181 4.20 -15.38 4.67
CA ALA A 181 3.86 -16.72 4.18
C ALA A 181 4.38 -16.96 2.76
N GLU A 182 4.27 -15.99 1.85
CA GLU A 182 4.81 -16.14 0.49
C GLU A 182 6.34 -16.17 0.49
N ALA A 183 7.02 -15.37 1.32
CA ALA A 183 8.47 -15.45 1.48
C ALA A 183 8.93 -16.84 1.96
N ALA A 184 8.24 -17.40 2.95
CA ALA A 184 8.54 -18.74 3.45
C ALA A 184 8.25 -19.82 2.39
N LYS A 185 7.19 -19.67 1.61
CA LYS A 185 6.85 -20.57 0.51
C LYS A 185 7.92 -20.56 -0.58
N LEU A 186 8.41 -19.37 -0.97
CA LEU A 186 9.51 -19.24 -1.91
C LEU A 186 10.76 -19.93 -1.39
N LEU A 187 11.15 -19.70 -0.13
CA LEU A 187 12.32 -20.32 0.47
C LEU A 187 12.21 -21.85 0.57
N ILE A 188 11.02 -22.37 0.94
CA ILE A 188 10.78 -23.82 1.00
C ILE A 188 10.87 -24.47 -0.39
N ALA A 189 10.40 -23.78 -1.43
CA ALA A 189 10.42 -24.29 -2.80
C ALA A 189 11.79 -24.19 -3.48
N ASP A 190 12.63 -23.25 -3.04
CA ASP A 190 13.95 -23.01 -3.62
C ASP A 190 14.96 -24.10 -3.23
N PRO A 191 15.88 -24.50 -4.13
CA PRO A 191 16.99 -25.40 -3.80
C PRO A 191 17.85 -24.91 -2.63
N LEU A 192 18.02 -23.59 -2.50
CA LEU A 192 18.75 -22.98 -1.37
C LEU A 192 18.10 -23.24 0.00
N GLY A 193 16.80 -23.53 0.02
CA GLY A 193 16.08 -23.88 1.24
C GLY A 193 16.30 -25.32 1.75
N ALA A 194 17.21 -26.08 1.15
CA ALA A 194 17.49 -27.46 1.56
C ALA A 194 17.95 -27.54 3.03
N ASP A 195 18.83 -26.62 3.45
CA ASP A 195 19.34 -26.57 4.83
C ASP A 195 18.21 -26.27 5.84
N LEU A 196 17.33 -25.33 5.51
CA LEU A 196 16.13 -25.03 6.32
C LEU A 196 15.22 -26.27 6.48
N LYS A 197 15.02 -27.04 5.41
CA LYS A 197 14.20 -28.26 5.45
C LYS A 197 14.85 -29.37 6.26
N ALA A 198 16.16 -29.50 6.17
CA ALA A 198 16.92 -30.47 6.98
C ALA A 198 16.83 -30.12 8.46
N ASP A 199 17.07 -28.88 8.83
CA ASP A 199 16.96 -28.36 10.21
C ASP A 199 15.56 -28.60 10.80
N TYR A 200 14.53 -28.33 10.01
CA TYR A 200 13.14 -28.58 10.42
C TYR A 200 12.90 -30.08 10.64
N LYS A 201 13.40 -30.94 9.75
CA LYS A 201 13.25 -32.40 9.84
C LYS A 201 13.96 -32.94 11.07
N ASP A 202 15.18 -32.47 11.34
CA ASP A 202 15.95 -32.87 12.53
C ASP A 202 15.24 -32.47 13.82
N ALA A 203 14.62 -31.28 13.85
CA ALA A 203 13.90 -30.78 15.00
C ALA A 203 12.54 -31.45 15.24
N THR A 204 11.88 -31.98 14.20
CA THR A 204 10.47 -32.43 14.26
C THR A 204 10.25 -33.87 13.86
N GLY A 205 11.18 -34.49 13.16
CA GLY A 205 11.04 -35.79 12.48
C GLY A 205 10.11 -35.73 11.26
N LYS A 206 9.69 -34.54 10.79
CA LYS A 206 8.72 -34.34 9.71
C LYS A 206 9.35 -33.51 8.60
N GLU A 207 8.83 -33.68 7.37
CA GLU A 207 9.22 -32.82 6.24
C GLU A 207 8.55 -31.44 6.33
N LEU A 208 9.33 -30.39 6.01
CA LEU A 208 8.82 -29.03 5.85
C LEU A 208 8.29 -28.85 4.41
N THR A 209 6.97 -28.75 4.28
CA THR A 209 6.28 -28.66 2.98
C THR A 209 5.43 -27.42 2.82
N SER A 210 5.09 -26.75 3.94
CA SER A 210 4.20 -25.58 3.95
C SER A 210 4.63 -24.56 5.00
N PRO A 211 4.49 -23.24 4.70
CA PRO A 211 4.64 -22.18 5.69
C PRO A 211 3.80 -22.36 6.94
N ASP A 212 2.64 -23.02 6.82
CA ASP A 212 1.70 -23.24 7.94
C ASP A 212 2.28 -24.10 9.06
N GLN A 213 3.37 -24.81 8.79
CA GLN A 213 4.08 -25.61 9.79
C GLN A 213 4.98 -24.75 10.69
N LEU A 214 5.19 -23.48 10.32
CA LEU A 214 6.05 -22.54 10.99
C LEU A 214 5.27 -21.40 11.66
N GLN A 215 5.82 -20.88 12.73
CA GLN A 215 5.53 -19.55 13.22
C GLN A 215 6.56 -18.61 12.59
N LEU A 216 6.09 -17.62 11.83
CA LEU A 216 6.93 -16.72 11.08
C LEU A 216 7.04 -15.37 11.77
N SER A 217 8.23 -14.82 11.78
CA SER A 217 8.49 -13.40 11.96
C SER A 217 9.49 -12.95 10.90
N SER A 218 9.53 -11.66 10.62
CA SER A 218 10.31 -11.13 9.52
C SER A 218 10.84 -9.74 9.83
N MET A 219 11.86 -9.35 9.10
CA MET A 219 12.29 -7.95 9.04
C MET A 219 12.54 -7.55 7.59
N VAL A 220 12.25 -6.30 7.28
CA VAL A 220 12.62 -5.71 5.99
C VAL A 220 14.12 -5.71 5.86
N TYR A 221 14.61 -6.15 4.70
CA TYR A 221 16.03 -6.11 4.37
C TYR A 221 16.30 -5.01 3.35
N ARG A 222 17.31 -4.20 3.62
CA ARG A 222 17.81 -3.17 2.70
C ARG A 222 19.28 -3.42 2.44
N ALA A 223 19.70 -3.28 1.19
CA ALA A 223 21.10 -3.38 0.83
C ALA A 223 21.90 -2.26 1.52
N ALA A 224 23.02 -2.63 2.10
CA ALA A 224 23.99 -1.65 2.59
C ALA A 224 24.76 -1.04 1.40
N PRO A 225 25.13 0.24 1.45
CA PRO A 225 26.01 0.83 0.44
C PRO A 225 27.33 0.01 0.31
N GLY A 226 27.66 -0.38 -0.93
CA GLY A 226 28.84 -1.23 -1.19
C GLY A 226 28.68 -2.70 -0.80
N GLY A 227 27.46 -3.14 -0.48
CA GLY A 227 27.17 -4.54 -0.18
C GLY A 227 27.22 -5.46 -1.41
N SER A 228 26.79 -6.71 -1.23
CA SER A 228 26.78 -7.70 -2.32
C SER A 228 25.86 -7.27 -3.46
N ALA A 229 26.33 -7.40 -4.70
CA ALA A 229 25.55 -7.13 -5.91
C ALA A 229 24.27 -7.98 -6.00
N SER A 230 24.24 -9.14 -5.36
CA SER A 230 23.06 -10.01 -5.36
C SER A 230 21.84 -9.43 -4.65
N VAL A 231 22.05 -8.47 -3.74
CA VAL A 231 21.00 -7.81 -2.95
C VAL A 231 20.91 -6.31 -3.22
N GLU A 232 21.62 -5.77 -4.22
CA GLU A 232 21.72 -4.33 -4.48
C GLU A 232 20.38 -3.63 -4.67
N LYS A 233 19.38 -4.35 -5.23
CA LYS A 233 18.03 -3.83 -5.43
C LYS A 233 17.17 -3.84 -4.16
N CYS A 234 17.62 -4.47 -3.08
CA CYS A 234 16.86 -4.49 -1.83
C CYS A 234 16.79 -3.11 -1.19
N GLY A 235 15.61 -2.56 -1.12
CA GLY A 235 15.31 -1.18 -0.73
C GLY A 235 14.50 -0.45 -1.80
N GLU A 236 14.77 -0.72 -3.09
CA GLU A 236 13.84 -0.48 -4.19
C GLU A 236 12.82 -1.62 -4.24
N HIS A 237 13.31 -2.84 -4.43
CA HIS A 237 12.54 -4.06 -4.28
C HIS A 237 12.19 -4.31 -2.81
N ARG A 238 11.07 -4.96 -2.59
CA ARG A 238 10.64 -5.40 -1.29
C ARG A 238 11.32 -6.70 -0.90
N CYS A 239 12.37 -6.59 -0.09
CA CYS A 239 13.17 -7.71 0.39
C CYS A 239 12.97 -7.97 1.88
N THR A 240 13.11 -9.21 2.28
CA THR A 240 12.93 -9.62 3.68
C THR A 240 13.91 -10.70 4.12
N ARG A 241 14.17 -10.72 5.43
CA ARG A 241 14.72 -11.88 6.14
C ARG A 241 13.63 -12.50 6.99
N LEU A 242 13.60 -13.81 7.04
CA LEU A 242 12.67 -14.57 7.86
C LEU A 242 13.36 -15.11 9.11
N PHE A 243 12.59 -15.20 10.19
CA PHE A 243 12.94 -15.88 11.43
C PHE A 243 11.87 -16.93 11.69
N PRO A 244 12.03 -18.13 11.08
CA PRO A 244 11.08 -19.20 11.22
C PRO A 244 11.29 -19.95 12.54
N LYS A 245 10.19 -20.31 13.17
CA LYS A 245 10.15 -21.15 14.37
C LYS A 245 9.18 -22.30 14.17
N VAL A 246 9.55 -23.48 14.59
CA VAL A 246 8.60 -24.60 14.64
C VAL A 246 7.47 -24.24 15.61
N LYS A 247 6.22 -24.52 15.26
CA LYS A 247 5.10 -24.29 16.17
C LYS A 247 5.31 -25.09 17.48
N ASN A 248 5.38 -24.37 18.59
CA ASN A 248 5.71 -24.91 19.91
C ASN A 248 7.07 -25.62 19.99
N GLY A 249 8.03 -25.23 19.14
CA GLY A 249 9.34 -25.87 19.03
C GLY A 249 10.49 -24.86 18.92
N PRO A 250 11.68 -25.32 18.48
CA PRO A 250 12.86 -24.49 18.34
C PRO A 250 12.78 -23.54 17.13
N TRP A 251 13.71 -22.59 17.08
CA TRP A 251 14.00 -21.80 15.90
C TRP A 251 14.69 -22.67 14.84
N VAL A 252 14.42 -22.38 13.58
CA VAL A 252 15.04 -23.00 12.40
C VAL A 252 15.92 -21.97 11.74
N ASP A 253 17.13 -22.34 11.33
CA ASP A 253 18.08 -21.37 10.81
C ASP A 253 17.74 -20.93 9.37
N ALA A 254 17.51 -19.63 9.21
CA ALA A 254 17.32 -18.96 7.92
C ALA A 254 18.13 -17.66 7.82
N ARG A 255 19.15 -17.48 8.67
CA ARG A 255 19.90 -16.21 8.80
C ARG A 255 20.62 -15.80 7.53
N ASP A 256 21.04 -16.75 6.72
CA ASP A 256 21.83 -16.50 5.53
C ASP A 256 20.97 -16.20 4.28
N PHE A 257 19.64 -16.15 4.44
CA PHE A 257 18.74 -15.93 3.32
C PHE A 257 18.10 -14.55 3.35
N VAL A 258 18.06 -13.92 2.17
CA VAL A 258 17.22 -12.78 1.85
C VAL A 258 16.24 -13.21 0.77
N ILE A 259 14.99 -12.91 0.96
CA ILE A 259 13.95 -13.17 -0.04
C ILE A 259 13.56 -11.84 -0.68
N ASP A 260 13.83 -11.69 -1.96
CA ASP A 260 13.36 -10.60 -2.80
C ASP A 260 11.95 -10.95 -3.28
N LEU A 261 10.94 -10.37 -2.64
CA LEU A 261 9.54 -10.63 -2.94
C LEU A 261 9.11 -10.03 -4.29
N SER A 262 9.69 -8.88 -4.67
CA SER A 262 9.39 -8.23 -5.95
C SER A 262 9.91 -9.06 -7.13
N ALA A 263 11.13 -9.59 -7.03
CA ALA A 263 11.70 -10.48 -8.04
C ALA A 263 11.32 -11.96 -7.83
N ARG A 264 10.64 -12.31 -6.72
CA ARG A 264 10.28 -13.67 -6.30
C ARG A 264 11.49 -14.60 -6.23
N LYS A 265 12.59 -14.13 -5.67
CA LYS A 265 13.89 -14.79 -5.68
C LYS A 265 14.44 -14.98 -4.27
N VAL A 266 15.03 -16.13 -4.02
CA VAL A 266 15.82 -16.40 -2.82
C VAL A 266 17.30 -16.09 -3.10
N ILE A 267 17.94 -15.41 -2.16
CA ILE A 267 19.34 -14.99 -2.22
C ILE A 267 20.04 -15.49 -0.97
N ARG A 268 21.19 -16.14 -1.13
CA ARG A 268 22.07 -16.49 -0.01
C ARG A 268 23.09 -15.35 0.18
N LEU A 269 23.16 -14.85 1.39
CA LEU A 269 24.22 -13.92 1.78
C LEU A 269 25.51 -14.71 1.97
N GLY A 270 26.62 -14.21 1.43
CA GLY A 270 27.95 -14.80 1.58
C GLY A 270 28.62 -14.44 2.89
#